data_c1f1b858232fb3b476ee056371c64c7f
#
_entry.id   c1f1b858232fb3b476ee056371c64c7f
#
_cell.length_a   1.000
_cell.length_b   1.000
_cell.length_c   1.000
_cell.angle_alpha   90.00
_cell.angle_beta   90.00
_cell.angle_gamma   90.00
#
_symmetry.space_group_name_H-M   'P 1'
#
loop_
_entity.id
_entity.type
_entity.pdbx_description
1 polymer ?
#
loop_
_entity_poly.entity_id
_entity_poly.type
_entity_poly.pdbx_seq_one_letter_code
_entity_poly.pdbx_strand_id
1 'polypeptide(L)'
;MRIPFTKMHGLGNDFVIIDEREKIYDLTQDTFVLLADRRLGVGCDQILLLSCSDDKRATARYRIINADGSEAEQCGNGFRCIVRYLEMQNPLRETVVLDVAGKFLSGRSLDGDNVRVEMGTPVFEPREIPYITSSYSDFYKAEISEVSIEFSAVSIGNPHAVILVDSVSNALVQQVGSALQGAGFF
;
A
#
# COMPACT_ATOMS: atom_id res chain seq x y z
N MET A 1 6.56 2.52 27.41
CA MET A 1 5.74 1.38 26.93
C MET A 1 6.63 0.52 26.02
N ARG A 2 6.49 -0.81 26.02
CA ARG A 2 7.17 -1.70 25.05
C ARG A 2 6.13 -2.20 24.05
N ILE A 3 6.40 -2.00 22.74
CA ILE A 3 5.54 -2.44 21.65
C ILE A 3 6.33 -3.46 20.85
N PRO A 4 5.90 -4.73 20.80
CA PRO A 4 6.51 -5.73 19.95
C PRO A 4 6.18 -5.41 18.49
N PHE A 5 7.14 -5.62 17.61
CA PHE A 5 6.95 -5.42 16.18
C PHE A 5 7.73 -6.47 15.39
N THR A 6 7.34 -6.65 14.14
CA THR A 6 8.08 -7.44 13.17
C THR A 6 8.48 -6.55 12.00
N LYS A 7 9.77 -6.61 11.61
CA LYS A 7 10.28 -5.89 10.43
C LYS A 7 10.24 -6.82 9.23
N MET A 8 9.58 -6.38 8.15
CA MET A 8 9.49 -7.13 6.89
C MET A 8 9.66 -6.21 5.70
N HIS A 9 9.86 -6.78 4.52
CA HIS A 9 9.83 -6.05 3.26
C HIS A 9 9.24 -6.88 2.12
N GLY A 10 8.64 -6.20 1.14
CA GLY A 10 8.25 -6.77 -0.14
C GLY A 10 8.90 -6.00 -1.28
N LEU A 11 9.84 -6.62 -1.99
CA LEU A 11 10.58 -5.98 -3.10
C LEU A 11 11.31 -4.68 -2.71
N GLY A 12 11.85 -4.63 -1.48
CA GLY A 12 12.58 -3.46 -0.96
C GLY A 12 11.69 -2.41 -0.25
N ASN A 13 10.40 -2.40 -0.47
CA ASN A 13 9.45 -1.58 0.30
C ASN A 13 9.30 -2.18 1.69
N ASP A 14 9.74 -1.50 2.73
CA ASP A 14 9.91 -2.04 4.06
C ASP A 14 8.85 -1.56 5.08
N PHE A 15 8.51 -2.47 5.98
CA PHE A 15 7.39 -2.30 6.90
C PHE A 15 7.76 -2.61 8.34
N VAL A 16 7.13 -1.91 9.27
CA VAL A 16 6.99 -2.28 10.66
C VAL A 16 5.59 -2.81 10.89
N ILE A 17 5.46 -4.09 11.24
CA ILE A 17 4.17 -4.72 11.55
C ILE A 17 3.96 -4.68 13.05
N ILE A 18 2.83 -4.12 13.48
CA ILE A 18 2.36 -4.11 14.87
C ILE A 18 1.05 -4.90 14.93
N ASP A 19 1.05 -5.94 15.74
CA ASP A 19 -0.11 -6.82 15.90
C ASP A 19 -0.86 -6.48 17.20
N GLU A 20 -2.02 -5.89 17.03
CA GLU A 20 -2.91 -5.46 18.11
C GLU A 20 -4.08 -6.43 18.36
N ARG A 21 -4.06 -7.63 17.77
CA ARG A 21 -5.16 -8.60 17.91
C ARG A 21 -5.31 -9.11 19.34
N GLU A 22 -4.22 -9.20 20.10
CA GLU A 22 -4.26 -9.61 21.51
C GLU A 22 -4.22 -8.42 22.46
N LYS A 23 -3.59 -7.32 22.06
CA LYS A 23 -3.40 -6.15 22.89
C LYS A 23 -3.36 -4.87 22.06
N ILE A 24 -4.25 -3.94 22.36
CA ILE A 24 -4.30 -2.61 21.76
C ILE A 24 -3.24 -1.73 22.41
N TYR A 25 -2.53 -0.95 21.60
CA TYR A 25 -1.58 0.07 22.01
C TYR A 25 -2.15 1.46 21.72
N ASP A 26 -1.92 2.39 22.63
CA ASP A 26 -2.31 3.80 22.43
C ASP A 26 -1.27 4.49 21.53
N LEU A 27 -1.44 4.31 20.21
CA LEU A 27 -0.54 4.81 19.17
C LEU A 27 -1.10 6.10 18.58
N THR A 28 -0.39 7.20 18.78
CA THR A 28 -0.71 8.49 18.19
C THR A 28 0.00 8.68 16.84
N GLN A 29 -0.41 9.68 16.06
CA GLN A 29 0.26 10.05 14.83
C GLN A 29 1.76 10.33 15.06
N ASP A 30 2.11 11.06 16.12
CA ASP A 30 3.52 11.34 16.47
C ASP A 30 4.30 10.04 16.75
N THR A 31 3.65 9.04 17.35
CA THR A 31 4.26 7.73 17.57
C THR A 31 4.58 7.03 16.26
N PHE A 32 3.68 7.10 15.27
CA PHE A 32 3.91 6.51 13.95
C PHE A 32 5.06 7.21 13.22
N VAL A 33 5.06 8.54 13.21
CA VAL A 33 6.15 9.34 12.61
C VAL A 33 7.50 8.98 13.24
N LEU A 34 7.55 8.90 14.59
CA LEU A 34 8.77 8.52 15.28
C LEU A 34 9.21 7.09 14.96
N LEU A 35 8.29 6.12 14.93
CA LEU A 35 8.60 4.73 14.59
C LEU A 35 9.13 4.59 13.17
N ALA A 36 8.59 5.36 12.22
CA ALA A 36 8.98 5.34 10.82
C ALA A 36 10.31 6.07 10.55
N ASP A 37 10.74 6.96 11.45
CA ASP A 37 12.00 7.68 11.29
C ASP A 37 13.19 6.73 11.26
N ARG A 38 14.03 6.80 10.20
CA ARG A 38 15.16 5.89 9.98
C ARG A 38 16.38 6.19 10.85
N ARG A 39 16.38 7.29 11.59
CA ARG A 39 17.50 7.70 12.47
C ARG A 39 17.14 7.62 13.95
N LEU A 40 15.92 8.02 14.29
CA LEU A 40 15.46 8.10 15.67
C LEU A 40 14.54 6.96 16.09
N GLY A 41 13.91 6.28 15.10
CA GLY A 41 12.97 5.19 15.29
C GLY A 41 13.49 3.84 14.80
N VAL A 42 12.57 2.97 14.44
CA VAL A 42 12.87 1.68 13.78
C VAL A 42 13.20 1.90 12.30
N GLY A 43 12.58 2.89 11.68
CA GLY A 43 12.71 3.24 10.27
C GLY A 43 11.93 2.28 9.37
N CYS A 44 11.02 2.81 8.56
CA CYS A 44 10.28 2.05 7.54
C CYS A 44 9.63 3.01 6.55
N ASP A 45 9.19 2.46 5.42
CA ASP A 45 8.34 3.20 4.48
C ASP A 45 6.92 3.33 5.02
N GLN A 46 6.38 2.27 5.63
CA GLN A 46 5.02 2.24 6.18
C GLN A 46 4.93 1.34 7.42
N ILE A 47 3.95 1.63 8.28
CA ILE A 47 3.58 0.80 9.42
C ILE A 47 2.30 0.06 9.09
N LEU A 48 2.26 -1.24 9.38
CA LEU A 48 1.12 -2.11 9.15
C LEU A 48 0.52 -2.49 10.51
N LEU A 49 -0.71 -2.06 10.76
CA LEU A 49 -1.44 -2.38 11.99
C LEU A 49 -2.40 -3.52 11.73
N LEU A 50 -2.30 -4.58 12.52
CA LEU A 50 -3.25 -5.68 12.55
C LEU A 50 -4.12 -5.57 13.78
N SER A 51 -5.43 -5.68 13.62
CA SER A 51 -6.40 -5.77 14.72
C SER A 51 -7.43 -6.88 14.44
N CYS A 52 -8.23 -7.22 15.43
CA CYS A 52 -9.36 -8.10 15.21
C CYS A 52 -10.36 -7.44 14.25
N SER A 53 -10.93 -8.22 13.35
CA SER A 53 -12.09 -7.79 12.56
C SER A 53 -13.38 -8.21 13.27
N ASP A 54 -14.40 -7.38 13.20
CA ASP A 54 -15.75 -7.71 13.67
C ASP A 54 -16.43 -8.71 12.74
N ASP A 55 -15.96 -8.84 11.49
CA ASP A 55 -16.46 -9.78 10.51
C ASP A 55 -15.69 -11.09 10.55
N LYS A 56 -16.41 -12.18 10.84
CA LYS A 56 -15.85 -13.54 10.96
C LYS A 56 -15.25 -14.10 9.66
N ARG A 57 -15.53 -13.47 8.51
CA ARG A 57 -14.91 -13.84 7.23
C ARG A 57 -13.45 -13.43 7.17
N ALA A 58 -13.07 -12.37 7.89
CA ALA A 58 -11.71 -11.88 7.92
C ALA A 58 -10.86 -12.57 8.99
N THR A 59 -9.62 -12.84 8.65
CA THR A 59 -8.59 -13.30 9.58
C THR A 59 -8.16 -12.18 10.52
N ALA A 60 -8.09 -10.96 9.99
CA ALA A 60 -7.72 -9.74 10.71
C ALA A 60 -8.21 -8.51 9.93
N ARG A 61 -8.33 -7.39 10.63
CA ARG A 61 -8.39 -6.06 10.05
C ARG A 61 -6.98 -5.52 9.88
N TYR A 62 -6.75 -4.81 8.80
CA TYR A 62 -5.45 -4.33 8.41
C TYR A 62 -5.51 -2.86 8.00
N ARG A 63 -4.64 -2.03 8.61
CA ARG A 63 -4.48 -0.60 8.31
C ARG A 63 -3.04 -0.32 7.94
N ILE A 64 -2.86 0.68 7.07
CA ILE A 64 -1.57 1.07 6.53
C ILE A 64 -1.31 2.52 6.92
N ILE A 65 -0.22 2.79 7.61
CA ILE A 65 0.16 4.13 8.03
C ILE A 65 1.47 4.50 7.32
N ASN A 66 1.47 5.61 6.60
CA ASN A 66 2.65 6.17 5.96
C ASN A 66 3.66 6.71 6.97
N ALA A 67 4.89 6.97 6.54
CA ALA A 67 5.93 7.53 7.39
C ALA A 67 5.62 8.94 7.95
N ASP A 68 4.69 9.67 7.33
CA ASP A 68 4.19 10.96 7.82
C ASP A 68 3.01 10.84 8.80
N GLY A 69 2.61 9.59 9.11
CA GLY A 69 1.49 9.29 10.00
C GLY A 69 0.11 9.36 9.34
N SER A 70 0.02 9.64 8.05
CA SER A 70 -1.23 9.57 7.27
C SER A 70 -1.61 8.11 6.99
N GLU A 71 -2.91 7.84 6.80
CA GLU A 71 -3.40 6.50 6.46
C GLU A 71 -3.43 6.32 4.95
N ALA A 72 -2.90 5.19 4.45
CA ALA A 72 -2.94 4.80 3.05
C ALA A 72 -4.08 3.83 2.79
N GLU A 73 -4.68 3.89 1.59
CA GLU A 73 -5.83 3.07 1.23
C GLU A 73 -5.44 1.62 0.95
N GLN A 74 -4.36 1.39 0.19
CA GLN A 74 -3.95 0.06 -0.23
C GLN A 74 -2.44 -0.03 -0.51
N CYS A 75 -1.83 -1.18 -0.14
CA CYS A 75 -0.44 -1.49 -0.44
C CYS A 75 -0.27 -3.00 -0.69
N GLY A 76 -0.10 -3.41 -1.95
CA GLY A 76 0.07 -4.82 -2.31
C GLY A 76 1.33 -5.45 -1.71
N ASN A 77 2.43 -4.70 -1.56
CA ASN A 77 3.64 -5.15 -0.89
C ASN A 77 3.39 -5.44 0.59
N GLY A 78 2.71 -4.51 1.28
CA GLY A 78 2.32 -4.66 2.68
C GLY A 78 1.37 -5.85 2.88
N PHE A 79 0.40 -6.02 1.96
CA PHE A 79 -0.51 -7.16 2.01
C PHE A 79 0.25 -8.50 1.93
N ARG A 80 1.22 -8.63 1.03
CA ARG A 80 2.05 -9.84 0.96
C ARG A 80 2.83 -10.09 2.26
N CYS A 81 3.36 -9.05 2.88
CA CYS A 81 4.04 -9.16 4.18
C CYS A 81 3.09 -9.65 5.27
N ILE A 82 1.85 -9.13 5.33
CA ILE A 82 0.86 -9.58 6.32
C ILE A 82 0.45 -11.03 6.10
N VAL A 83 0.23 -11.46 4.85
CA VAL A 83 -0.07 -12.87 4.54
C VAL A 83 1.04 -13.77 5.08
N ARG A 84 2.30 -13.46 4.78
CA ARG A 84 3.45 -14.24 5.26
C ARG A 84 3.57 -14.20 6.79
N TYR A 85 3.37 -13.03 7.40
CA TYR A 85 3.39 -12.87 8.85
C TYR A 85 2.35 -13.75 9.55
N LEU A 86 1.12 -13.77 9.06
CA LEU A 86 0.04 -14.58 9.65
C LEU A 86 0.24 -16.08 9.43
N GLU A 87 0.82 -16.46 8.29
CA GLU A 87 1.19 -17.86 8.02
C GLU A 87 2.32 -18.33 8.95
N MET A 88 3.32 -17.50 9.22
CA MET A 88 4.38 -17.84 10.20
C MET A 88 3.83 -18.12 11.59
N GLN A 89 2.73 -17.48 11.98
CA GLN A 89 2.04 -17.74 13.24
C GLN A 89 1.16 -18.99 13.20
N ASN A 90 0.58 -19.32 12.05
CA ASN A 90 -0.25 -20.50 11.85
C ASN A 90 0.05 -21.14 10.49
N PRO A 91 1.04 -22.03 10.39
CA PRO A 91 1.47 -22.67 9.14
C PRO A 91 0.39 -23.53 8.46
N LEU A 92 -0.65 -23.93 9.17
CA LEU A 92 -1.76 -24.72 8.59
C LEU A 92 -2.81 -23.85 7.88
N ARG A 93 -2.62 -22.55 7.86
CA ARG A 93 -3.54 -21.63 7.22
C ARG A 93 -3.28 -21.58 5.71
N GLU A 94 -4.25 -22.06 4.94
CA GLU A 94 -4.15 -22.06 3.47
C GLU A 94 -4.41 -20.69 2.83
N THR A 95 -5.32 -19.92 3.41
CA THR A 95 -5.71 -18.59 2.89
C THR A 95 -5.92 -17.62 4.04
N VAL A 96 -5.40 -16.40 3.84
CA VAL A 96 -5.61 -15.24 4.70
C VAL A 96 -6.63 -14.34 4.02
N VAL A 97 -7.65 -13.94 4.75
CA VAL A 97 -8.62 -12.92 4.32
C VAL A 97 -8.43 -11.69 5.22
N LEU A 98 -8.15 -10.54 4.65
CA LEU A 98 -8.00 -9.28 5.37
C LEU A 98 -9.20 -8.36 5.12
N ASP A 99 -9.67 -7.73 6.19
CA ASP A 99 -10.59 -6.59 6.13
C ASP A 99 -9.76 -5.32 5.99
N VAL A 100 -9.84 -4.70 4.81
CA VAL A 100 -9.15 -3.44 4.46
C VAL A 100 -10.21 -2.39 4.18
N ALA A 101 -10.49 -1.53 5.13
CA ALA A 101 -11.52 -0.49 5.02
C ALA A 101 -12.90 -1.03 4.56
N GLY A 102 -13.31 -2.22 5.05
CA GLY A 102 -14.58 -2.87 4.71
C GLY A 102 -14.55 -3.69 3.41
N LYS A 103 -13.43 -3.73 2.70
CA LYS A 103 -13.21 -4.65 1.56
C LYS A 103 -12.49 -5.90 2.05
N PHE A 104 -12.93 -7.07 1.56
CA PHE A 104 -12.30 -8.35 1.90
C PHE A 104 -11.37 -8.76 0.77
N LEU A 105 -10.08 -8.79 1.06
CA LEU A 105 -9.04 -9.18 0.14
C LEU A 105 -8.40 -10.49 0.61
N SER A 106 -8.11 -11.40 -0.30
CA SER A 106 -7.51 -12.69 0.04
C SER A 106 -6.08 -12.82 -0.45
N GLY A 107 -5.30 -13.63 0.27
CA GLY A 107 -3.94 -13.94 -0.11
C GLY A 107 -3.47 -15.26 0.49
N ARG A 108 -2.45 -15.85 -0.14
CA ARG A 108 -1.80 -17.08 0.33
C ARG A 108 -0.35 -17.11 -0.07
N SER A 109 0.46 -17.78 0.73
CA SER A 109 1.82 -18.13 0.34
C SER A 109 1.81 -19.21 -0.75
N LEU A 110 2.81 -19.15 -1.59
CA LEU A 110 3.13 -20.14 -2.60
C LEU A 110 4.49 -20.75 -2.25
N ASP A 111 4.99 -21.64 -3.11
CA ASP A 111 6.32 -22.24 -2.92
C ASP A 111 7.42 -21.18 -2.88
N GLY A 112 8.40 -21.39 -2.02
CA GLY A 112 9.49 -20.45 -1.76
C GLY A 112 8.99 -19.18 -1.04
N ASP A 113 9.53 -18.02 -1.44
CA ASP A 113 9.19 -16.71 -0.85
C ASP A 113 8.06 -15.98 -1.58
N ASN A 114 7.36 -16.66 -2.49
CA ASN A 114 6.30 -16.06 -3.26
C ASN A 114 4.99 -16.00 -2.45
N VAL A 115 4.26 -14.89 -2.60
CA VAL A 115 2.94 -14.69 -2.01
C VAL A 115 1.98 -14.17 -3.08
N ARG A 116 0.85 -14.85 -3.25
CA ARG A 116 -0.25 -14.40 -4.11
C ARG A 116 -1.23 -13.61 -3.29
N VAL A 117 -1.61 -12.43 -3.79
CA VAL A 117 -2.66 -11.60 -3.19
C VAL A 117 -3.66 -11.18 -4.27
N GLU A 118 -4.93 -11.08 -3.90
CA GLU A 118 -5.99 -10.55 -4.73
C GLU A 118 -6.14 -9.05 -4.44
N MET A 119 -5.97 -8.25 -5.49
CA MET A 119 -5.96 -6.78 -5.38
C MET A 119 -7.30 -6.15 -5.81
N GLY A 120 -8.29 -6.98 -6.17
CA GLY A 120 -9.54 -6.54 -6.75
C GLY A 120 -9.47 -6.35 -8.26
N THR A 121 -10.51 -5.73 -8.83
CA THR A 121 -10.61 -5.45 -10.27
C THR A 121 -10.07 -4.05 -10.53
N PRO A 122 -9.18 -3.87 -11.51
CA PRO A 122 -8.74 -2.53 -11.92
C PRO A 122 -9.90 -1.68 -12.43
N VAL A 123 -9.89 -0.41 -12.07
CA VAL A 123 -10.88 0.58 -12.50
C VAL A 123 -10.19 1.61 -13.38
N PHE A 124 -10.77 1.86 -14.55
CA PHE A 124 -10.24 2.80 -15.56
C PHE A 124 -11.16 4.02 -15.76
N GLU A 125 -12.37 4.01 -15.19
CA GLU A 125 -13.29 5.14 -15.30
C GLU A 125 -12.76 6.32 -14.47
N PRO A 126 -12.47 7.50 -15.08
CA PRO A 126 -11.80 8.62 -14.39
C PRO A 126 -12.52 9.10 -13.12
N ARG A 127 -13.84 9.09 -13.12
CA ARG A 127 -14.65 9.51 -11.96
C ARG A 127 -14.49 8.59 -10.75
N GLU A 128 -14.13 7.33 -10.99
CA GLU A 128 -13.90 6.33 -9.95
C GLU A 128 -12.42 6.25 -9.51
N ILE A 129 -11.52 6.92 -10.29
CA ILE A 129 -10.08 7.02 -9.99
C ILE A 129 -9.74 8.29 -9.22
N PRO A 130 -10.64 9.17 -8.88
CA PRO A 130 -10.62 10.61 -8.69
C PRO A 130 -9.63 11.38 -9.62
N TYR A 131 -9.63 11.04 -10.88
CA TYR A 131 -8.85 11.76 -11.89
C TYR A 131 -9.67 12.84 -12.58
N ILE A 132 -9.17 14.07 -12.56
CA ILE A 132 -9.89 15.25 -13.12
C ILE A 132 -9.71 15.31 -14.62
N THR A 133 -10.69 14.79 -15.36
CA THR A 133 -10.76 14.86 -16.84
C THR A 133 -12.20 14.96 -17.31
N SER A 134 -12.39 15.41 -18.54
CA SER A 134 -13.71 15.54 -19.17
C SER A 134 -14.28 14.23 -19.71
N SER A 135 -13.43 13.25 -20.05
CA SER A 135 -13.84 11.99 -20.66
C SER A 135 -12.79 10.89 -20.44
N TYR A 136 -13.25 9.64 -20.56
CA TYR A 136 -12.38 8.48 -20.60
C TYR A 136 -11.45 8.51 -21.82
N SER A 137 -10.21 8.10 -21.60
CA SER A 137 -9.22 7.81 -22.65
C SER A 137 -8.26 6.74 -22.17
N ASP A 138 -7.73 5.92 -23.08
CA ASP A 138 -6.68 4.95 -22.76
C ASP A 138 -5.36 5.65 -22.36
N PHE A 139 -5.12 6.83 -22.94
CA PHE A 139 -3.97 7.67 -22.64
C PHE A 139 -4.39 9.12 -22.42
N TYR A 140 -3.83 9.73 -21.42
CA TYR A 140 -3.98 11.14 -21.08
C TYR A 140 -2.68 11.88 -21.30
N LYS A 141 -2.75 13.20 -21.52
CA LYS A 141 -1.57 14.08 -21.63
C LYS A 141 -1.62 15.14 -20.54
N ALA A 142 -0.50 15.31 -19.88
CA ALA A 142 -0.28 16.39 -18.93
C ALA A 142 0.90 17.24 -19.40
N GLU A 143 0.69 18.55 -19.48
CA GLU A 143 1.77 19.52 -19.73
C GLU A 143 2.31 19.97 -18.38
N ILE A 144 3.53 19.55 -18.05
CA ILE A 144 4.15 19.85 -16.76
C ILE A 144 5.52 20.46 -17.01
N SER A 145 5.71 21.74 -16.63
CA SER A 145 6.99 22.44 -16.77
C SER A 145 7.57 22.33 -18.18
N GLU A 146 6.75 22.57 -19.20
CA GLU A 146 7.10 22.52 -20.63
C GLU A 146 7.40 21.11 -21.19
N VAL A 147 7.15 20.05 -20.40
CA VAL A 147 7.26 18.66 -20.85
C VAL A 147 5.87 18.04 -20.95
N SER A 148 5.55 17.50 -22.12
CA SER A 148 4.33 16.72 -22.34
C SER A 148 4.56 15.30 -21.85
N ILE A 149 3.75 14.86 -20.88
CA ILE A 149 3.79 13.52 -20.31
C ILE A 149 2.53 12.77 -20.75
N GLU A 150 2.72 11.62 -21.40
CA GLU A 150 1.62 10.71 -21.71
C GLU A 150 1.56 9.59 -20.69
N PHE A 151 0.36 9.31 -20.14
CA PHE A 151 0.15 8.27 -19.14
C PHE A 151 -1.25 7.67 -19.22
N SER A 152 -1.42 6.45 -18.72
CA SER A 152 -2.73 5.85 -18.44
C SER A 152 -3.08 6.01 -16.97
N ALA A 153 -4.35 6.28 -16.65
CA ALA A 153 -4.84 6.33 -15.30
C ALA A 153 -5.56 5.03 -14.94
N VAL A 154 -5.27 4.45 -13.78
CA VAL A 154 -5.91 3.24 -13.28
C VAL A 154 -5.97 3.26 -11.75
N SER A 155 -7.05 2.72 -11.18
CA SER A 155 -7.12 2.42 -9.75
C SER A 155 -7.15 0.91 -9.52
N ILE A 156 -6.34 0.44 -8.57
CA ILE A 156 -6.37 -0.91 -8.00
C ILE A 156 -6.62 -0.85 -6.48
N GLY A 157 -7.44 0.14 -6.07
CA GLY A 157 -7.72 0.49 -4.68
C GLY A 157 -7.08 1.81 -4.26
N ASN A 158 -6.12 2.32 -5.04
CA ASN A 158 -5.57 3.67 -4.99
C ASN A 158 -5.21 4.13 -6.41
N PRO A 159 -5.18 5.45 -6.70
CA PRO A 159 -4.89 5.98 -8.02
C PRO A 159 -3.45 5.74 -8.47
N HIS A 160 -3.28 5.45 -9.76
CA HIS A 160 -1.96 5.29 -10.39
C HIS A 160 -1.92 6.00 -11.74
N ALA A 161 -0.85 6.75 -12.00
CA ALA A 161 -0.46 7.18 -13.33
C ALA A 161 0.60 6.21 -13.87
N VAL A 162 0.31 5.52 -14.97
CA VAL A 162 1.19 4.53 -15.59
C VAL A 162 1.82 5.13 -16.84
N ILE A 163 3.15 5.29 -16.84
CA ILE A 163 3.91 5.86 -17.94
C ILE A 163 4.77 4.75 -18.56
N LEU A 164 4.64 4.55 -19.87
CA LEU A 164 5.47 3.61 -20.59
C LEU A 164 6.82 4.25 -20.91
N VAL A 165 7.89 3.54 -20.61
CA VAL A 165 9.28 4.00 -20.82
C VAL A 165 10.11 2.88 -21.43
N ASP A 166 11.14 3.21 -22.20
CA ASP A 166 12.04 2.22 -22.78
C ASP A 166 12.87 1.49 -21.72
N SER A 167 13.19 2.17 -20.63
CA SER A 167 13.98 1.60 -19.51
C SER A 167 13.59 2.24 -18.19
N VAL A 168 13.15 1.43 -17.25
CA VAL A 168 12.82 1.86 -15.88
C VAL A 168 14.04 2.44 -15.16
N SER A 169 15.23 1.90 -15.42
CA SER A 169 16.47 2.37 -14.80
C SER A 169 16.86 3.80 -15.19
N ASN A 170 16.42 4.25 -16.36
CA ASN A 170 16.71 5.58 -16.90
C ASN A 170 15.52 6.54 -16.79
N ALA A 171 14.38 6.07 -16.27
CA ALA A 171 13.19 6.89 -16.13
C ALA A 171 13.39 7.97 -15.04
N LEU A 172 12.96 9.19 -15.33
CA LEU A 172 13.02 10.33 -14.41
C LEU A 172 11.86 10.26 -13.39
N VAL A 173 11.75 9.14 -12.68
CA VAL A 173 10.59 8.79 -11.83
C VAL A 173 10.32 9.88 -10.78
N GLN A 174 11.35 10.35 -10.09
CA GLN A 174 11.18 11.35 -9.05
C GLN A 174 10.71 12.70 -9.62
N GLN A 175 11.31 13.16 -10.72
CA GLN A 175 10.95 14.42 -11.34
C GLN A 175 9.54 14.41 -11.90
N VAL A 176 9.21 13.39 -12.68
CA VAL A 176 7.90 13.23 -13.32
C VAL A 176 6.81 12.93 -12.29
N GLY A 177 7.09 12.04 -11.32
CA GLY A 177 6.15 11.69 -10.27
C GLY A 177 5.79 12.87 -9.37
N SER A 178 6.79 13.64 -8.90
CA SER A 178 6.56 14.85 -8.09
C SER A 178 5.77 15.89 -8.88
N ALA A 179 6.04 16.03 -10.18
CA ALA A 179 5.35 16.98 -11.02
C ALA A 179 3.87 16.58 -11.25
N LEU A 180 3.58 15.29 -11.47
CA LEU A 180 2.21 14.78 -11.61
C LEU A 180 1.42 14.92 -10.30
N GLN A 181 2.03 14.59 -9.15
CA GLN A 181 1.40 14.75 -7.83
C GLN A 181 1.11 16.22 -7.51
N GLY A 182 2.02 17.13 -7.86
CA GLY A 182 1.85 18.56 -7.64
C GLY A 182 0.87 19.25 -8.60
N ALA A 183 0.51 18.62 -9.71
CA ALA A 183 -0.37 19.19 -10.73
C ALA A 183 -1.87 19.09 -10.38
N GLY A 184 -2.24 18.39 -9.30
CA GLY A 184 -3.63 18.30 -8.82
C GLY A 184 -4.57 17.54 -9.78
N PHE A 185 -4.06 16.57 -10.52
CA PHE A 185 -4.89 15.72 -11.40
C PHE A 185 -5.59 14.60 -10.64
N PHE A 186 -5.08 14.20 -9.48
CA PHE A 186 -5.60 13.16 -8.60
C PHE A 186 -5.96 13.71 -7.23
#